data_0be06c738607bb557ef0ff05dc10cfac
#
_entry.id   0be06c738607bb557ef0ff05dc10cfac
#
_cell.length_a   1.000
_cell.length_b   1.000
_cell.length_c   1.000
_cell.angle_alpha   90.00
_cell.angle_beta   90.00
_cell.angle_gamma   90.00
#
_symmetry.space_group_name_H-M   'P 1'
#
loop_
_entity.id
_entity.type
_entity.pdbx_description
1 polymer ?
#
loop_
_entity_poly.entity_id
_entity_poly.type
_entity_poly.pdbx_seq_one_letter_code
_entity_poly.pdbx_strand_id
1 'polypeptide(L)'
;MRIVVTGGFGFIGSEFVNFVRSKHLGEDTEILVVDKLTYAADASNVKVPNIDFLHRDICDVTAEELGEYDYLVHFAAESHVDNSITNGKPFIRTNVEGTFNLLECARQNKSLKKFIHISTDEVYGDMDDPKYNSILGIKKKADEKDSLEGSSYYSATKASSDLLVLAAHRTFGLPYIITRTCNNYGSHQHKEKFLPTIIRSIKEGKEIPVYGDGLNVREWINVKDNVQQLYKLMLSDLTNEIFNIGTGETYTNLDIVGMIGVIMKKPVKFKYVKDRLGHDKRYALNSNKLNQYGFVDEYKTLTDFLKEEVKKLK
;
A
#
# COMPACT_ATOMS: atom_id res chain seq x y z
N MET A 1 -4.58 24.14 6.82
CA MET A 1 -5.03 22.82 6.31
C MET A 1 -4.85 21.78 7.38
N ARG A 2 -5.86 20.95 7.66
CA ARG A 2 -5.75 19.88 8.67
C ARG A 2 -5.97 18.51 8.01
N ILE A 3 -5.04 17.58 8.26
CA ILE A 3 -5.01 16.24 7.65
C ILE A 3 -5.03 15.20 8.74
N VAL A 4 -5.98 14.26 8.68
CA VAL A 4 -6.00 13.06 9.51
C VAL A 4 -5.34 11.93 8.71
N VAL A 5 -4.34 11.27 9.29
CA VAL A 5 -3.62 10.15 8.68
C VAL A 5 -3.75 8.92 9.57
N THR A 6 -4.52 7.94 9.16
CA THR A 6 -4.64 6.68 9.91
C THR A 6 -3.56 5.70 9.48
N GLY A 7 -2.98 4.94 10.42
CA GLY A 7 -1.83 4.08 10.13
C GLY A 7 -0.55 4.85 9.81
N GLY A 8 -0.43 6.08 10.33
CA GLY A 8 0.67 6.99 10.00
C GLY A 8 2.03 6.59 10.56
N PHE A 9 2.12 5.57 11.41
CA PHE A 9 3.39 5.00 11.87
C PHE A 9 3.76 3.68 11.17
N GLY A 10 2.91 3.22 10.23
CA GLY A 10 3.24 2.12 9.32
C GLY A 10 4.21 2.56 8.23
N PHE A 11 4.64 1.61 7.38
CA PHE A 11 5.64 1.83 6.33
C PHE A 11 5.26 2.97 5.36
N ILE A 12 4.12 2.87 4.67
CA ILE A 12 3.71 3.87 3.66
C ILE A 12 3.20 5.13 4.37
N GLY A 13 2.43 4.98 5.45
CA GLY A 13 1.87 6.11 6.20
C GLY A 13 2.92 7.03 6.79
N SER A 14 4.00 6.50 7.36
CA SER A 14 5.09 7.31 7.92
C SER A 14 5.86 8.09 6.84
N GLU A 15 6.08 7.48 5.67
CA GLU A 15 6.69 8.19 4.53
C GLU A 15 5.77 9.32 4.02
N PHE A 16 4.45 9.08 3.99
CA PHE A 16 3.48 10.11 3.63
C PHE A 16 3.49 11.28 4.62
N VAL A 17 3.47 11.01 5.94
CA VAL A 17 3.55 12.06 6.98
C VAL A 17 4.83 12.88 6.83
N ASN A 18 5.98 12.20 6.66
CA ASN A 18 7.27 12.87 6.45
C ASN A 18 7.26 13.73 5.18
N PHE A 19 6.71 13.20 4.09
CA PHE A 19 6.62 13.92 2.82
C PHE A 19 5.75 15.16 2.91
N VAL A 20 4.53 15.04 3.44
CA VAL A 20 3.61 16.18 3.61
C VAL A 20 4.25 17.28 4.45
N ARG A 21 4.81 16.95 5.61
CA ARG A 21 5.45 17.92 6.48
C ARG A 21 6.66 18.60 5.81
N SER A 22 7.43 17.85 5.01
CA SER A 22 8.58 18.43 4.27
C SER A 22 8.16 19.47 3.23
N LYS A 23 6.94 19.37 2.70
CA LYS A 23 6.37 20.33 1.73
C LYS A 23 5.76 21.57 2.41
N HIS A 24 5.39 21.45 3.69
CA HIS A 24 4.70 22.49 4.47
C HIS A 24 5.50 22.94 5.69
N LEU A 25 6.82 23.03 5.58
CA LEU A 25 7.69 23.60 6.63
C LEU A 25 7.34 25.08 6.83
N GLY A 26 6.82 25.42 8.02
CA GLY A 26 6.46 26.78 8.38
C GLY A 26 5.06 27.24 7.97
N GLU A 27 4.23 26.37 7.39
CA GLU A 27 2.82 26.66 7.10
C GLU A 27 1.90 26.13 8.22
N ASP A 28 0.68 26.72 8.32
CA ASP A 28 -0.39 26.29 9.22
C ASP A 28 -1.03 24.97 8.71
N THR A 29 -0.21 23.94 8.61
CA THR A 29 -0.67 22.59 8.26
C THR A 29 -0.57 21.70 9.50
N GLU A 30 -1.72 21.26 9.99
CA GLU A 30 -1.84 20.32 11.10
C GLU A 30 -1.95 18.89 10.58
N ILE A 31 -1.22 17.97 11.18
CA ILE A 31 -1.31 16.54 10.87
C ILE A 31 -1.64 15.79 12.16
N LEU A 32 -2.78 15.12 12.17
CA LEU A 32 -3.17 14.19 13.23
C LEU A 32 -2.92 12.75 12.73
N VAL A 33 -1.98 12.06 13.36
CA VAL A 33 -1.77 10.62 13.14
C VAL A 33 -2.67 9.82 14.07
N VAL A 34 -3.47 8.91 13.53
CA VAL A 34 -4.25 7.92 14.28
C VAL A 34 -3.65 6.55 14.05
N ASP A 35 -3.11 5.93 15.09
CA ASP A 35 -2.47 4.61 15.00
C ASP A 35 -2.66 3.83 16.30
N LYS A 36 -2.90 2.52 16.21
CA LYS A 36 -3.02 1.65 17.39
C LYS A 36 -1.68 0.99 17.79
N LEU A 37 -0.59 1.33 17.10
CA LEU A 37 0.77 0.85 17.35
C LEU A 37 0.85 -0.69 17.39
N THR A 38 0.44 -1.34 16.30
CA THR A 38 0.60 -2.79 16.14
C THR A 38 2.06 -3.15 15.86
N TYR A 39 2.33 -4.44 15.69
CA TYR A 39 3.67 -4.98 15.41
C TYR A 39 4.38 -4.37 14.20
N ALA A 40 3.63 -3.81 13.25
CA ALA A 40 4.16 -3.22 12.02
C ALA A 40 4.33 -1.69 12.10
N ALA A 41 3.91 -1.06 13.18
CA ALA A 41 4.03 0.37 13.41
C ALA A 41 5.31 0.70 14.18
N ASP A 42 5.99 1.77 13.75
CA ASP A 42 7.16 2.33 14.47
C ASP A 42 7.11 3.85 14.40
N ALA A 43 6.80 4.48 15.53
CA ALA A 43 6.71 5.95 15.62
C ALA A 43 8.04 6.65 15.28
N SER A 44 9.18 5.98 15.45
CA SER A 44 10.50 6.53 15.10
C SER A 44 10.71 6.72 13.58
N ASN A 45 9.84 6.14 12.75
CA ASN A 45 9.83 6.34 11.31
C ASN A 45 9.36 7.75 10.92
N VAL A 46 8.56 8.41 11.74
CA VAL A 46 8.17 9.82 11.55
C VAL A 46 9.26 10.70 12.16
N LYS A 47 9.99 11.39 11.29
CA LYS A 47 11.20 12.17 11.64
C LYS A 47 10.97 13.69 11.65
N VAL A 48 9.73 14.10 11.51
CA VAL A 48 9.34 15.50 11.39
C VAL A 48 8.66 15.99 12.67
N PRO A 49 8.84 17.28 13.05
CA PRO A 49 8.19 17.84 14.23
C PRO A 49 6.71 18.19 14.00
N ASN A 50 6.02 18.56 15.08
CA ASN A 50 4.67 19.11 15.08
C ASN A 50 3.65 18.16 14.43
N ILE A 51 3.62 16.92 14.91
CA ILE A 51 2.64 15.91 14.56
C ILE A 51 1.83 15.59 15.82
N ASP A 52 0.51 15.76 15.73
CA ASP A 52 -0.39 15.30 16.77
C ASP A 52 -0.60 13.79 16.63
N PHE A 53 -0.73 13.11 17.77
CA PHE A 53 -0.90 11.66 17.79
C PHE A 53 -2.09 11.27 18.66
N LEU A 54 -3.00 10.49 18.08
CA LEU A 54 -4.09 9.83 18.75
C LEU A 54 -3.85 8.31 18.76
N HIS A 55 -3.52 7.76 19.93
CA HIS A 55 -3.38 6.31 20.11
C HIS A 55 -4.77 5.66 20.15
N ARG A 56 -5.26 5.19 19.01
CA ARG A 56 -6.60 4.61 18.86
C ARG A 56 -6.65 3.53 17.80
N ASP A 57 -7.51 2.53 18.02
CA ASP A 57 -7.96 1.64 16.94
C ASP A 57 -8.98 2.40 16.08
N ILE A 58 -8.83 2.34 14.77
CA ILE A 58 -9.76 2.98 13.82
C ILE A 58 -11.20 2.46 13.93
N CYS A 59 -11.39 1.26 14.52
CA CYS A 59 -12.71 0.70 14.79
C CYS A 59 -13.44 1.42 15.93
N ASP A 60 -12.70 2.12 16.80
CA ASP A 60 -13.22 2.67 18.05
C ASP A 60 -13.05 4.21 18.12
N VAL A 61 -12.40 4.84 17.12
CA VAL A 61 -12.24 6.28 17.04
C VAL A 61 -13.58 6.96 16.77
N THR A 62 -13.78 8.13 17.36
CA THR A 62 -15.02 8.92 17.20
C THR A 62 -14.79 10.17 16.36
N ALA A 63 -15.87 10.71 15.78
CA ALA A 63 -15.82 11.98 15.05
C ALA A 63 -15.35 13.15 15.93
N GLU A 64 -15.72 13.14 17.20
CA GLU A 64 -15.31 14.15 18.18
C GLU A 64 -13.78 14.11 18.42
N GLU A 65 -13.19 12.91 18.56
CA GLU A 65 -11.75 12.73 18.73
C GLU A 65 -10.96 13.21 17.48
N LEU A 66 -11.51 13.03 16.28
CA LEU A 66 -10.90 13.51 15.05
C LEU A 66 -11.04 15.03 14.87
N GLY A 67 -12.12 15.63 15.37
CA GLY A 67 -12.46 17.03 15.14
C GLY A 67 -12.74 17.35 13.67
N GLU A 68 -12.70 18.63 13.30
CA GLU A 68 -12.87 19.07 11.90
C GLU A 68 -11.54 18.94 11.15
N TYR A 69 -11.57 18.43 9.91
CA TYR A 69 -10.39 18.26 9.05
C TYR A 69 -10.74 18.39 7.56
N ASP A 70 -9.74 18.80 6.76
CA ASP A 70 -9.88 18.94 5.31
C ASP A 70 -9.76 17.58 4.59
N TYR A 71 -8.83 16.72 5.04
CA TYR A 71 -8.51 15.45 4.40
C TYR A 71 -8.37 14.33 5.42
N LEU A 72 -8.90 13.15 5.08
CA LEU A 72 -8.61 11.92 5.79
C LEU A 72 -7.90 10.96 4.84
N VAL A 73 -6.67 10.58 5.16
CA VAL A 73 -5.86 9.64 4.36
C VAL A 73 -5.73 8.33 5.13
N HIS A 74 -6.36 7.29 4.60
CA HIS A 74 -6.57 6.04 5.31
C HIS A 74 -5.57 4.96 4.89
N PHE A 75 -4.45 4.84 5.64
CA PHE A 75 -3.45 3.77 5.49
C PHE A 75 -3.65 2.59 6.44
N ALA A 76 -4.35 2.79 7.57
CA ALA A 76 -4.49 1.75 8.59
C ALA A 76 -5.16 0.50 8.01
N ALA A 77 -4.44 -0.61 8.02
CA ALA A 77 -4.92 -1.91 7.54
C ALA A 77 -4.07 -3.06 8.11
N GLU A 78 -4.68 -4.21 8.29
CA GLU A 78 -3.95 -5.47 8.35
C GLU A 78 -3.55 -5.85 6.92
N SER A 79 -2.25 -6.14 6.68
CA SER A 79 -1.70 -6.24 5.30
C SER A 79 -0.80 -7.45 5.04
N HIS A 80 -0.67 -8.39 5.98
CA HIS A 80 0.19 -9.56 5.82
C HIS A 80 -0.65 -10.76 5.37
N VAL A 81 -0.54 -11.14 4.08
CA VAL A 81 -1.39 -12.16 3.46
C VAL A 81 -1.34 -13.50 4.21
N ASP A 82 -0.14 -13.99 4.61
CA ASP A 82 -0.02 -15.27 5.31
C ASP A 82 -0.74 -15.24 6.67
N ASN A 83 -0.72 -14.09 7.37
CA ASN A 83 -1.49 -13.90 8.59
C ASN A 83 -2.99 -13.95 8.31
N SER A 84 -3.45 -13.43 7.16
CA SER A 84 -4.86 -13.48 6.78
C SER A 84 -5.36 -14.90 6.54
N ILE A 85 -4.51 -15.77 6.01
CA ILE A 85 -4.82 -17.19 5.78
C ILE A 85 -4.93 -17.94 7.12
N THR A 86 -4.06 -17.60 8.07
CA THR A 86 -4.03 -18.24 9.40
C THR A 86 -5.17 -17.74 10.30
N ASN A 87 -5.45 -16.43 10.28
CA ASN A 87 -6.49 -15.80 11.09
C ASN A 87 -7.07 -14.56 10.37
N GLY A 88 -8.22 -14.73 9.74
CA GLY A 88 -8.89 -13.65 8.99
C GLY A 88 -9.61 -12.61 9.85
N LYS A 89 -9.93 -12.90 11.14
CA LYS A 89 -10.73 -11.99 11.99
C LYS A 89 -10.14 -10.59 12.13
N PRO A 90 -8.84 -10.39 12.40
CA PRO A 90 -8.26 -9.05 12.46
C PRO A 90 -8.42 -8.27 11.16
N PHE A 91 -8.38 -8.95 10.01
CA PHE A 91 -8.54 -8.33 8.69
C PHE A 91 -9.96 -7.80 8.48
N ILE A 92 -10.98 -8.58 8.85
CA ILE A 92 -12.38 -8.12 8.80
C ILE A 92 -12.56 -6.92 9.74
N ARG A 93 -12.12 -7.04 11.00
CA ARG A 93 -12.25 -5.95 11.98
C ARG A 93 -11.55 -4.69 11.49
N THR A 94 -10.26 -4.75 11.15
CA THR A 94 -9.51 -3.55 10.80
C THR A 94 -9.90 -3.02 9.42
N ASN A 95 -9.89 -3.89 8.37
CA ASN A 95 -10.04 -3.41 7.01
C ASN A 95 -11.50 -3.11 6.64
N VAL A 96 -12.48 -3.80 7.24
CA VAL A 96 -13.89 -3.61 6.92
C VAL A 96 -14.58 -2.74 7.97
N GLU A 97 -14.64 -3.20 9.24
CA GLU A 97 -15.32 -2.46 10.31
C GLU A 97 -14.62 -1.12 10.58
N GLY A 98 -13.27 -1.10 10.62
CA GLY A 98 -12.49 0.13 10.80
C GLY A 98 -12.69 1.13 9.68
N THR A 99 -12.71 0.69 8.41
CA THR A 99 -13.02 1.57 7.28
C THR A 99 -14.45 2.10 7.37
N PHE A 100 -15.42 1.26 7.70
CA PHE A 100 -16.80 1.68 7.91
C PHE A 100 -16.91 2.75 9.00
N ASN A 101 -16.27 2.55 10.16
CA ASN A 101 -16.27 3.53 11.23
C ASN A 101 -15.68 4.88 10.81
N LEU A 102 -14.55 4.86 10.08
CA LEU A 102 -13.95 6.09 9.56
C LEU A 102 -14.85 6.81 8.53
N LEU A 103 -15.59 6.07 7.70
CA LEU A 103 -16.56 6.66 6.78
C LEU A 103 -17.73 7.32 7.54
N GLU A 104 -18.20 6.71 8.63
CA GLU A 104 -19.23 7.31 9.48
C GLU A 104 -18.72 8.57 10.21
N CYS A 105 -17.46 8.60 10.66
CA CYS A 105 -16.83 9.82 11.19
C CYS A 105 -16.70 10.89 10.08
N ALA A 106 -16.26 10.48 8.89
CA ALA A 106 -16.09 11.40 7.75
C ALA A 106 -17.42 12.01 7.30
N ARG A 107 -18.51 11.25 7.36
CA ARG A 107 -19.86 11.73 7.03
C ARG A 107 -20.35 12.84 7.97
N GLN A 108 -19.86 12.87 9.21
CA GLN A 108 -20.19 13.90 10.21
C GLN A 108 -19.33 15.16 10.04
N ASN A 109 -18.18 15.07 9.36
CA ASN A 109 -17.26 16.19 9.16
C ASN A 109 -17.71 17.09 8.01
N LYS A 110 -18.10 18.33 8.33
CA LYS A 110 -18.59 19.30 7.35
C LYS A 110 -17.48 19.95 6.52
N SER A 111 -16.25 19.90 7.00
CA SER A 111 -15.08 20.50 6.35
C SER A 111 -14.36 19.53 5.39
N LEU A 112 -14.81 18.27 5.32
CA LEU A 112 -14.15 17.23 4.53
C LEU A 112 -14.12 17.57 3.04
N LYS A 113 -12.92 17.69 2.48
CA LYS A 113 -12.69 17.85 1.04
C LYS A 113 -12.55 16.51 0.33
N LYS A 114 -11.82 15.55 0.96
CA LYS A 114 -11.66 14.19 0.40
C LYS A 114 -11.35 13.16 1.49
N PHE A 115 -11.93 11.99 1.32
CA PHE A 115 -11.52 10.73 1.95
C PHE A 115 -10.62 9.97 0.98
N ILE A 116 -9.34 9.79 1.31
CA ILE A 116 -8.38 9.10 0.44
C ILE A 116 -8.14 7.71 0.99
N HIS A 117 -8.63 6.70 0.27
CA HIS A 117 -8.54 5.30 0.65
C HIS A 117 -7.37 4.62 -0.05
N ILE A 118 -6.43 4.09 0.73
CA ILE A 118 -5.28 3.37 0.19
C ILE A 118 -5.64 1.88 0.09
N SER A 119 -5.83 1.42 -1.14
CA SER A 119 -6.13 0.03 -1.50
C SER A 119 -4.89 -0.64 -2.13
N THR A 120 -5.08 -1.77 -2.79
CA THR A 120 -4.02 -2.63 -3.33
C THR A 120 -4.43 -3.20 -4.69
N ASP A 121 -3.47 -3.55 -5.52
CA ASP A 121 -3.65 -4.30 -6.77
C ASP A 121 -4.20 -5.71 -6.55
N GLU A 122 -3.98 -6.28 -5.37
CA GLU A 122 -4.48 -7.61 -5.01
C GLU A 122 -6.03 -7.73 -5.01
N VAL A 123 -6.74 -6.60 -4.98
CA VAL A 123 -8.22 -6.60 -5.06
C VAL A 123 -8.75 -7.13 -6.40
N TYR A 124 -7.93 -7.05 -7.46
CA TYR A 124 -8.32 -7.54 -8.79
C TYR A 124 -8.18 -9.04 -8.98
N GLY A 125 -7.45 -9.73 -8.06
CA GLY A 125 -7.12 -11.14 -8.20
C GLY A 125 -6.05 -11.41 -9.25
N ASP A 126 -6.00 -12.65 -9.75
CA ASP A 126 -4.92 -13.13 -10.61
C ASP A 126 -5.06 -12.64 -12.07
N MET A 127 -4.13 -11.79 -12.52
CA MET A 127 -4.07 -11.29 -13.90
C MET A 127 -3.47 -12.31 -14.89
N ASP A 128 -3.09 -13.50 -14.44
CA ASP A 128 -2.66 -14.63 -15.30
C ASP A 128 -3.75 -15.71 -15.40
N ASP A 129 -4.97 -15.45 -14.88
CA ASP A 129 -6.13 -16.34 -15.00
C ASP A 129 -6.41 -16.61 -16.50
N PRO A 130 -6.62 -17.86 -16.90
CA PRO A 130 -6.92 -18.23 -18.30
C PRO A 130 -8.07 -17.44 -18.95
N LYS A 131 -9.04 -16.94 -18.18
CA LYS A 131 -10.12 -16.08 -18.68
C LYS A 131 -9.64 -14.76 -19.31
N TYR A 132 -8.42 -14.32 -18.97
CA TYR A 132 -7.80 -13.10 -19.51
C TYR A 132 -6.86 -13.37 -20.68
N ASN A 133 -6.69 -14.62 -21.13
CA ASN A 133 -5.83 -14.95 -22.24
C ASN A 133 -6.35 -14.31 -23.53
N SER A 134 -5.56 -13.43 -24.13
CA SER A 134 -5.86 -12.88 -25.44
C SER A 134 -5.36 -13.81 -26.54
N ILE A 135 -6.09 -13.85 -27.67
CA ILE A 135 -5.71 -14.59 -28.88
C ILE A 135 -4.34 -14.11 -29.40
N LEU A 136 -3.97 -12.87 -29.09
CA LEU A 136 -2.68 -12.27 -29.52
C LEU A 136 -1.56 -12.49 -28.50
N GLY A 137 -1.77 -13.25 -27.42
CA GLY A 137 -0.78 -13.48 -26.37
C GLY A 137 -0.47 -12.24 -25.52
N ILE A 138 -1.25 -11.17 -25.65
CA ILE A 138 -1.08 -9.95 -24.85
C ILE A 138 -1.63 -10.22 -23.45
N LYS A 139 -0.76 -10.12 -22.45
CA LYS A 139 -1.16 -10.29 -21.04
C LYS A 139 -1.98 -9.09 -20.57
N LYS A 140 -3.15 -9.35 -19.96
CA LYS A 140 -4.00 -8.31 -19.40
C LYS A 140 -3.28 -7.59 -18.25
N LYS A 141 -3.54 -6.29 -18.14
CA LYS A 141 -3.30 -5.47 -16.95
C LYS A 141 -4.64 -5.03 -16.39
N ALA A 142 -4.76 -4.94 -15.07
CA ALA A 142 -6.00 -4.53 -14.42
C ALA A 142 -6.30 -3.06 -14.64
N ASP A 143 -7.51 -2.77 -15.08
CA ASP A 143 -8.05 -1.42 -15.19
C ASP A 143 -8.91 -1.09 -13.96
N GLU A 144 -9.07 0.21 -13.65
CA GLU A 144 -9.84 0.66 -12.48
C GLU A 144 -11.31 0.22 -12.48
N LYS A 145 -11.84 -0.13 -13.67
CA LYS A 145 -13.21 -0.61 -13.87
C LYS A 145 -13.37 -2.12 -13.83
N ASP A 146 -12.27 -2.85 -13.72
CA ASP A 146 -12.32 -4.32 -13.66
C ASP A 146 -12.98 -4.81 -12.36
N SER A 147 -13.54 -6.02 -12.42
CA SER A 147 -14.14 -6.69 -11.27
C SER A 147 -13.13 -6.89 -10.15
N LEU A 148 -13.60 -6.85 -8.91
CA LEU A 148 -12.79 -7.16 -7.74
C LEU A 148 -12.93 -8.66 -7.42
N GLU A 149 -11.82 -9.40 -7.47
CA GLU A 149 -11.79 -10.86 -7.35
C GLU A 149 -10.66 -11.33 -6.41
N GLY A 150 -10.54 -10.66 -5.27
CA GLY A 150 -9.45 -10.94 -4.30
C GLY A 150 -9.40 -12.39 -3.83
N SER A 151 -8.24 -13.03 -3.91
CA SER A 151 -8.00 -14.47 -3.67
C SER A 151 -7.67 -14.81 -2.22
N SER A 152 -7.41 -13.83 -1.37
CA SER A 152 -7.10 -13.98 0.06
C SER A 152 -8.07 -13.20 0.93
N TYR A 153 -8.15 -13.52 2.24
CA TYR A 153 -8.92 -12.67 3.17
C TYR A 153 -8.40 -11.22 3.23
N TYR A 154 -7.09 -11.02 3.05
CA TYR A 154 -6.54 -9.67 2.92
C TYR A 154 -7.14 -8.95 1.70
N SER A 155 -6.97 -9.49 0.50
CA SER A 155 -7.46 -8.86 -0.73
C SER A 155 -9.00 -8.73 -0.75
N ALA A 156 -9.73 -9.73 -0.26
CA ALA A 156 -11.18 -9.68 -0.15
C ALA A 156 -11.65 -8.58 0.83
N THR A 157 -10.97 -8.40 1.96
CA THR A 157 -11.31 -7.32 2.91
C THR A 157 -10.95 -5.94 2.38
N LYS A 158 -9.87 -5.80 1.59
CA LYS A 158 -9.53 -4.55 0.88
C LYS A 158 -10.54 -4.24 -0.22
N ALA A 159 -10.97 -5.23 -1.00
CA ALA A 159 -12.06 -5.06 -1.96
C ALA A 159 -13.37 -4.65 -1.28
N SER A 160 -13.68 -5.25 -0.13
CA SER A 160 -14.86 -4.87 0.67
C SER A 160 -14.77 -3.41 1.16
N SER A 161 -13.59 -2.95 1.59
CA SER A 161 -13.40 -1.56 1.99
C SER A 161 -13.53 -0.59 0.82
N ASP A 162 -13.03 -0.93 -0.37
CA ASP A 162 -13.28 -0.15 -1.61
C ASP A 162 -14.77 0.01 -1.86
N LEU A 163 -15.54 -1.09 -1.76
CA LEU A 163 -16.99 -1.07 -1.95
C LEU A 163 -17.73 -0.23 -0.90
N LEU A 164 -17.26 -0.22 0.36
CA LEU A 164 -17.82 0.66 1.40
C LEU A 164 -17.60 2.14 1.08
N VAL A 165 -16.43 2.53 0.57
CA VAL A 165 -16.16 3.90 0.13
C VAL A 165 -17.09 4.31 -1.02
N LEU A 166 -17.23 3.43 -2.02
CA LEU A 166 -18.15 3.67 -3.15
C LEU A 166 -19.60 3.78 -2.71
N ALA A 167 -20.03 2.95 -1.76
CA ALA A 167 -21.38 2.98 -1.19
C ALA A 167 -21.62 4.29 -0.40
N ALA A 168 -20.65 4.73 0.42
CA ALA A 168 -20.74 5.98 1.17
C ALA A 168 -20.86 7.19 0.23
N HIS A 169 -20.11 7.20 -0.87
CA HIS A 169 -20.29 8.23 -1.90
C HIS A 169 -21.67 8.18 -2.55
N ARG A 170 -22.11 7.01 -3.01
CA ARG A 170 -23.40 6.87 -3.70
C ARG A 170 -24.58 7.27 -2.83
N THR A 171 -24.51 6.94 -1.51
CA THR A 171 -25.62 7.16 -0.58
C THR A 171 -25.60 8.55 0.03
N PHE A 172 -24.42 9.05 0.38
CA PHE A 172 -24.30 10.28 1.18
C PHE A 172 -23.50 11.39 0.47
N GLY A 173 -23.00 11.15 -0.74
CA GLY A 173 -22.21 12.14 -1.46
C GLY A 173 -20.80 12.34 -0.92
N LEU A 174 -20.27 11.40 -0.11
CA LEU A 174 -18.94 11.54 0.49
C LEU A 174 -17.86 11.66 -0.60
N PRO A 175 -17.07 12.76 -0.64
CA PRO A 175 -16.03 12.92 -1.64
C PRO A 175 -14.84 11.99 -1.36
N TYR A 176 -14.38 11.26 -2.37
CA TYR A 176 -13.34 10.27 -2.20
C TYR A 176 -12.30 10.23 -3.33
N ILE A 177 -11.16 9.64 -3.03
CA ILE A 177 -10.21 9.02 -3.97
C ILE A 177 -9.87 7.63 -3.44
N ILE A 178 -9.95 6.61 -4.30
CA ILE A 178 -9.41 5.28 -4.01
C ILE A 178 -8.14 5.12 -4.84
N THR A 179 -7.05 4.66 -4.21
CA THR A 179 -5.83 4.29 -4.92
C THR A 179 -5.53 2.81 -4.75
N ARG A 180 -5.35 2.09 -5.85
CA ARG A 180 -4.94 0.69 -5.87
C ARG A 180 -3.49 0.64 -6.29
N THR A 181 -2.60 0.38 -5.32
CA THR A 181 -1.16 0.45 -5.54
C THR A 181 -0.53 -0.94 -5.64
N CYS A 182 0.50 -1.07 -6.47
CA CYS A 182 1.33 -2.26 -6.56
C CYS A 182 2.27 -2.37 -5.34
N ASN A 183 3.19 -3.36 -5.34
CA ASN A 183 4.10 -3.58 -4.23
C ASN A 183 5.02 -2.38 -4.02
N ASN A 184 4.97 -1.80 -2.82
CA ASN A 184 5.86 -0.70 -2.45
C ASN A 184 7.18 -1.23 -1.90
N TYR A 185 8.29 -0.56 -2.26
CA TYR A 185 9.59 -0.75 -1.65
C TYR A 185 10.15 0.57 -1.14
N GLY A 186 10.98 0.52 -0.11
CA GLY A 186 11.59 1.71 0.47
C GLY A 186 12.18 1.46 1.85
N SER A 187 12.77 2.51 2.43
CA SER A 187 13.25 2.50 3.81
C SER A 187 12.07 2.28 4.77
N HIS A 188 12.33 1.66 5.92
CA HIS A 188 11.33 1.38 6.97
C HIS A 188 10.30 0.28 6.62
N GLN A 189 10.48 -0.45 5.50
CA GLN A 189 9.65 -1.61 5.22
C GLN A 189 9.85 -2.68 6.31
N HIS A 190 8.74 -3.23 6.83
CA HIS A 190 8.79 -4.20 7.93
C HIS A 190 9.63 -5.43 7.57
N LYS A 191 10.43 -5.90 8.54
CA LYS A 191 11.42 -6.98 8.37
C LYS A 191 10.87 -8.32 7.86
N GLU A 192 9.57 -8.56 7.98
CA GLU A 192 8.88 -9.77 7.50
C GLU A 192 8.54 -9.70 6.01
N LYS A 193 8.57 -8.50 5.42
CA LYS A 193 8.28 -8.34 3.99
C LYS A 193 9.40 -8.92 3.13
N PHE A 194 9.05 -9.21 1.87
CA PHE A 194 9.85 -10.00 0.95
C PHE A 194 11.29 -9.48 0.77
N LEU A 195 11.47 -8.21 0.40
CA LEU A 195 12.81 -7.65 0.15
C LEU A 195 13.70 -7.65 1.41
N PRO A 196 13.26 -7.13 2.57
CA PRO A 196 14.05 -7.19 3.80
C PRO A 196 14.41 -8.63 4.21
N THR A 197 13.49 -9.57 4.03
CA THR A 197 13.72 -10.98 4.36
C THR A 197 14.83 -11.60 3.49
N ILE A 198 14.79 -11.35 2.16
CA ILE A 198 15.83 -11.86 1.24
C ILE A 198 17.19 -11.26 1.57
N ILE A 199 17.27 -9.93 1.72
CA ILE A 199 18.52 -9.23 2.04
C ILE A 199 19.14 -9.81 3.31
N ARG A 200 18.34 -9.99 4.37
CA ARG A 200 18.79 -10.54 5.65
C ARG A 200 19.26 -12.00 5.49
N SER A 201 18.50 -12.85 4.79
CA SER A 201 18.84 -14.25 4.57
C SER A 201 20.16 -14.41 3.82
N ILE A 202 20.37 -13.63 2.76
CA ILE A 202 21.65 -13.64 2.01
C ILE A 202 22.80 -13.13 2.89
N LYS A 203 22.56 -12.07 3.70
CA LYS A 203 23.57 -11.54 4.62
C LYS A 203 24.04 -12.60 5.62
N GLU A 204 23.08 -13.36 6.18
CA GLU A 204 23.30 -14.39 7.19
C GLU A 204 23.70 -15.77 6.59
N GLY A 205 23.72 -15.91 5.27
CA GLY A 205 23.99 -17.18 4.58
C GLY A 205 22.92 -18.25 4.77
N LYS A 206 21.70 -17.83 5.13
CA LYS A 206 20.53 -18.70 5.33
C LYS A 206 19.83 -19.01 4.01
N GLU A 207 19.10 -20.13 4.00
CA GLU A 207 18.22 -20.47 2.86
C GLU A 207 17.01 -19.55 2.83
N ILE A 208 16.64 -19.11 1.61
CA ILE A 208 15.45 -18.32 1.32
C ILE A 208 14.33 -19.30 0.96
N PRO A 209 13.20 -19.32 1.67
CA PRO A 209 12.04 -20.09 1.23
C PRO A 209 11.41 -19.44 0.01
N VAL A 210 11.31 -20.17 -1.10
CA VAL A 210 10.66 -19.76 -2.34
C VAL A 210 9.36 -20.54 -2.45
N TYR A 211 8.24 -19.84 -2.41
CA TYR A 211 6.92 -20.44 -2.54
C TYR A 211 6.69 -20.96 -3.97
N GLY A 212 6.11 -22.18 -4.09
CA GLY A 212 5.79 -22.81 -5.36
C GLY A 212 7.01 -22.94 -6.27
N ASP A 213 6.89 -22.43 -7.50
CA ASP A 213 7.97 -22.40 -8.49
C ASP A 213 8.77 -21.08 -8.49
N GLY A 214 8.37 -20.11 -7.67
CA GLY A 214 9.01 -18.80 -7.58
C GLY A 214 8.75 -17.87 -8.78
N LEU A 215 7.88 -18.26 -9.72
CA LEU A 215 7.58 -17.50 -10.92
C LEU A 215 6.40 -16.54 -10.79
N ASN A 216 5.92 -16.32 -9.55
CA ASN A 216 4.89 -15.31 -9.29
C ASN A 216 5.45 -13.92 -9.63
N VAL A 217 4.70 -13.18 -10.44
CA VAL A 217 5.09 -11.86 -10.95
C VAL A 217 4.47 -10.76 -10.09
N ARG A 218 5.28 -9.79 -9.69
CA ARG A 218 4.84 -8.61 -8.94
C ARG A 218 5.35 -7.34 -9.59
N GLU A 219 4.54 -6.30 -9.53
CA GLU A 219 4.91 -4.96 -9.96
C GLU A 219 5.42 -4.17 -8.75
N TRP A 220 6.38 -3.27 -8.95
CA TRP A 220 7.07 -2.61 -7.85
C TRP A 220 7.15 -1.10 -8.03
N ILE A 221 6.88 -0.35 -6.95
CA ILE A 221 6.98 1.11 -6.92
C ILE A 221 7.78 1.58 -5.70
N ASN A 222 8.59 2.64 -5.89
CA ASN A 222 9.23 3.30 -4.76
C ASN A 222 8.16 3.95 -3.87
N VAL A 223 8.22 3.74 -2.56
CA VAL A 223 7.26 4.31 -1.62
C VAL A 223 7.19 5.84 -1.72
N LYS A 224 8.30 6.50 -2.08
CA LYS A 224 8.35 7.96 -2.25
C LYS A 224 7.57 8.42 -3.48
N ASP A 225 7.64 7.68 -4.59
CA ASP A 225 6.80 7.96 -5.76
C ASP A 225 5.32 7.77 -5.43
N ASN A 226 4.98 6.68 -4.75
CA ASN A 226 3.61 6.43 -4.32
C ASN A 226 3.08 7.58 -3.44
N VAL A 227 3.79 7.97 -2.37
CA VAL A 227 3.30 9.03 -1.46
C VAL A 227 3.27 10.40 -2.15
N GLN A 228 4.17 10.67 -3.09
CA GLN A 228 4.11 11.89 -3.91
C GLN A 228 2.87 11.92 -4.78
N GLN A 229 2.51 10.81 -5.40
CA GLN A 229 1.29 10.69 -6.21
C GLN A 229 0.04 10.83 -5.33
N LEU A 230 0.01 10.18 -4.15
CA LEU A 230 -1.06 10.35 -3.17
C LEU A 230 -1.25 11.81 -2.74
N TYR A 231 -0.15 12.50 -2.46
CA TYR A 231 -0.18 13.91 -2.07
C TYR A 231 -0.70 14.81 -3.22
N LYS A 232 -0.26 14.59 -4.45
CA LYS A 232 -0.76 15.33 -5.62
C LYS A 232 -2.27 15.07 -5.82
N LEU A 233 -2.73 13.81 -5.70
CA LEU A 233 -4.16 13.46 -5.74
C LEU A 233 -4.96 14.11 -4.61
N MET A 234 -4.40 14.16 -3.40
CA MET A 234 -5.03 14.81 -2.26
C MET A 234 -5.33 16.29 -2.55
N LEU A 235 -4.38 17.02 -3.13
CA LEU A 235 -4.49 18.45 -3.39
C LEU A 235 -5.14 18.81 -4.74
N SER A 236 -5.31 17.86 -5.66
CA SER A 236 -5.92 18.10 -6.97
C SER A 236 -7.41 18.43 -6.85
N ASP A 237 -8.02 18.91 -7.93
CA ASP A 237 -9.48 19.06 -8.04
C ASP A 237 -10.20 17.74 -8.35
N LEU A 238 -9.45 16.64 -8.55
CA LEU A 238 -10.02 15.33 -8.84
C LEU A 238 -10.70 14.77 -7.58
N THR A 239 -11.91 14.25 -7.76
CA THR A 239 -12.70 13.65 -6.69
C THR A 239 -13.62 12.58 -7.27
N ASN A 240 -14.02 11.63 -6.43
CA ASN A 240 -14.93 10.52 -6.78
C ASN A 240 -14.36 9.59 -7.86
N GLU A 241 -13.06 9.33 -7.76
CA GLU A 241 -12.29 8.59 -8.74
C GLU A 241 -11.47 7.46 -8.09
N ILE A 242 -11.20 6.45 -8.90
CA ILE A 242 -10.28 5.36 -8.58
C ILE A 242 -9.05 5.51 -9.47
N PHE A 243 -7.86 5.30 -8.91
CA PHE A 243 -6.59 5.33 -9.63
C PHE A 243 -5.76 4.09 -9.33
N ASN A 244 -5.27 3.44 -10.37
CA ASN A 244 -4.19 2.47 -10.26
C ASN A 244 -2.86 3.21 -10.17
N ILE A 245 -2.03 2.81 -9.19
CA ILE A 245 -0.69 3.36 -8.98
C ILE A 245 0.34 2.24 -9.18
N GLY A 246 0.96 2.21 -10.34
CA GLY A 246 1.98 1.25 -10.71
C GLY A 246 2.93 1.83 -11.76
N THR A 247 4.12 1.25 -11.86
CA THR A 247 5.21 1.70 -12.74
C THR A 247 5.29 0.92 -14.05
N GLY A 248 4.66 -0.26 -14.10
CA GLY A 248 4.86 -1.26 -15.13
C GLY A 248 6.15 -2.09 -14.96
N GLU A 249 6.97 -1.81 -13.93
CA GLU A 249 8.21 -2.54 -13.62
C GLU A 249 7.87 -3.83 -12.86
N THR A 250 7.93 -4.96 -13.56
CA THR A 250 7.52 -6.27 -13.04
C THR A 250 8.67 -7.25 -12.97
N TYR A 251 8.71 -8.05 -11.90
CA TYR A 251 9.71 -9.10 -11.69
C TYR A 251 9.07 -10.36 -11.12
N THR A 252 9.63 -11.52 -11.45
CA THR A 252 9.34 -12.75 -10.73
C THR A 252 10.00 -12.72 -9.35
N ASN A 253 9.50 -13.55 -8.42
CA ASN A 253 10.16 -13.68 -7.11
C ASN A 253 11.62 -14.16 -7.26
N LEU A 254 11.89 -15.06 -8.21
CA LEU A 254 13.26 -15.54 -8.49
C LEU A 254 14.14 -14.44 -9.07
N ASP A 255 13.64 -13.56 -9.94
CA ASP A 255 14.39 -12.42 -10.46
C ASP A 255 14.87 -11.51 -9.33
N ILE A 256 13.99 -11.22 -8.35
CA ILE A 256 14.33 -10.41 -7.19
C ILE A 256 15.42 -11.10 -6.33
N VAL A 257 15.26 -12.39 -6.06
CA VAL A 257 16.25 -13.18 -5.30
C VAL A 257 17.62 -13.16 -5.99
N GLY A 258 17.64 -13.37 -7.31
CA GLY A 258 18.87 -13.34 -8.11
C GLY A 258 19.51 -11.94 -8.16
N MET A 259 18.70 -10.91 -8.38
CA MET A 259 19.14 -9.51 -8.40
C MET A 259 19.84 -9.11 -7.09
N ILE A 260 19.25 -9.41 -5.94
CA ILE A 260 19.83 -9.11 -4.64
C ILE A 260 21.15 -9.87 -4.43
N GLY A 261 21.21 -11.15 -4.81
CA GLY A 261 22.43 -11.95 -4.75
C GLY A 261 23.58 -11.32 -5.54
N VAL A 262 23.31 -10.89 -6.76
CA VAL A 262 24.31 -10.20 -7.62
C VAL A 262 24.76 -8.88 -6.98
N ILE A 263 23.84 -8.06 -6.48
CA ILE A 263 24.15 -6.78 -5.84
C ILE A 263 24.99 -6.98 -4.58
N MET A 264 24.66 -7.98 -3.76
CA MET A 264 25.40 -8.33 -2.54
C MET A 264 26.73 -9.02 -2.81
N LYS A 265 26.97 -9.49 -4.05
CA LYS A 265 28.12 -10.32 -4.41
C LYS A 265 28.27 -11.54 -3.52
N LYS A 266 27.14 -12.19 -3.19
CA LYS A 266 27.08 -13.38 -2.32
C LYS A 266 26.30 -14.49 -3.01
N PRO A 267 26.69 -15.76 -2.79
CA PRO A 267 25.90 -16.89 -3.26
C PRO A 267 24.52 -16.89 -2.60
N VAL A 268 23.52 -17.15 -3.41
CA VAL A 268 22.13 -17.26 -2.95
C VAL A 268 21.82 -18.72 -2.70
N LYS A 269 21.35 -19.02 -1.50
CA LYS A 269 20.80 -20.33 -1.15
C LYS A 269 19.29 -20.19 -1.03
N PHE A 270 18.55 -20.97 -1.78
CA PHE A 270 17.10 -20.98 -1.66
C PHE A 270 16.55 -22.41 -1.73
N LYS A 271 15.37 -22.59 -1.16
CA LYS A 271 14.65 -23.86 -1.15
C LYS A 271 13.21 -23.64 -1.57
N TYR A 272 12.75 -24.43 -2.53
CA TYR A 272 11.33 -24.44 -2.86
C TYR A 272 10.53 -25.04 -1.71
N VAL A 273 9.48 -24.32 -1.32
CA VAL A 273 8.52 -24.75 -0.31
C VAL A 273 7.13 -24.85 -0.91
N LYS A 274 6.23 -25.55 -0.20
CA LYS A 274 4.83 -25.64 -0.64
C LYS A 274 4.26 -24.23 -0.87
N ASP A 275 3.59 -24.05 -1.98
CA ASP A 275 2.95 -22.78 -2.29
C ASP A 275 1.87 -22.43 -1.28
N ARG A 276 1.69 -21.14 -1.02
CA ARG A 276 0.64 -20.66 -0.12
C ARG A 276 -0.72 -20.77 -0.79
N LEU A 277 -1.77 -20.91 0.02
CA LEU A 277 -3.14 -20.92 -0.48
C LEU A 277 -3.52 -19.52 -1.04
N GLY A 278 -4.28 -19.50 -2.13
CA GLY A 278 -4.72 -18.25 -2.75
C GLY A 278 -3.55 -17.37 -3.26
N HIS A 279 -2.48 -17.99 -3.74
CA HIS A 279 -1.31 -17.28 -4.25
C HIS A 279 -1.49 -16.95 -5.73
N ASP A 280 -1.94 -15.74 -6.02
CA ASP A 280 -2.09 -15.25 -7.38
C ASP A 280 -0.74 -15.27 -8.12
N LYS A 281 -0.80 -15.70 -9.37
CA LYS A 281 0.40 -15.84 -10.21
C LYS A 281 0.96 -14.50 -10.63
N ARG A 282 0.07 -13.55 -10.96
CA ARG A 282 0.52 -12.27 -11.52
C ARG A 282 -0.38 -11.12 -11.07
N TYR A 283 0.27 -10.04 -10.61
CA TYR A 283 -0.34 -8.72 -10.50
C TYR A 283 0.29 -7.77 -11.50
N ALA A 284 -0.53 -6.99 -12.19
CA ALA A 284 -0.09 -5.95 -13.10
C ALA A 284 -1.19 -4.93 -13.31
N LEU A 285 -0.86 -3.66 -13.15
CA LEU A 285 -1.78 -2.54 -13.23
C LEU A 285 -1.68 -1.81 -14.58
N ASN A 286 -2.80 -1.32 -15.07
CA ASN A 286 -2.83 -0.27 -16.08
C ASN A 286 -2.94 1.09 -15.36
N SER A 287 -1.85 1.85 -15.34
CA SER A 287 -1.77 3.17 -14.70
C SER A 287 -1.94 4.34 -15.70
N ASN A 288 -2.39 4.07 -16.93
CA ASN A 288 -2.54 5.09 -17.98
C ASN A 288 -3.45 6.25 -17.55
N LYS A 289 -4.49 5.97 -16.75
CA LYS A 289 -5.38 7.01 -16.23
C LYS A 289 -4.61 8.02 -15.37
N LEU A 290 -3.79 7.54 -14.44
CA LEU A 290 -2.98 8.40 -13.57
C LEU A 290 -1.94 9.19 -14.39
N ASN A 291 -1.29 8.54 -15.35
CA ASN A 291 -0.26 9.14 -16.20
C ASN A 291 -0.80 10.32 -17.05
N GLN A 292 -2.07 10.30 -17.44
CA GLN A 292 -2.72 11.41 -18.18
C GLN A 292 -2.74 12.72 -17.39
N TYR A 293 -2.64 12.66 -16.07
CA TYR A 293 -2.56 13.85 -15.19
C TYR A 293 -1.12 14.30 -14.90
N GLY A 294 -0.12 13.76 -15.63
CA GLY A 294 1.27 14.15 -15.48
C GLY A 294 1.95 13.62 -14.21
N PHE A 295 1.41 12.53 -13.66
CA PHE A 295 2.05 11.83 -12.55
C PHE A 295 3.15 10.93 -13.11
N VAL A 296 4.39 11.22 -12.73
CA VAL A 296 5.57 10.48 -13.18
C VAL A 296 6.38 10.04 -11.96
N ASP A 297 7.10 8.93 -12.11
CA ASP A 297 8.02 8.44 -11.09
C ASP A 297 9.30 9.28 -11.14
N GLU A 298 9.74 9.79 -10.00
CA GLU A 298 10.89 10.69 -9.87
C GLU A 298 12.04 10.06 -9.06
N TYR A 299 11.74 8.96 -8.35
CA TYR A 299 12.69 8.34 -7.44
C TYR A 299 13.35 7.10 -8.06
N LYS A 300 14.28 6.54 -7.32
CA LYS A 300 15.15 5.47 -7.77
C LYS A 300 14.39 4.21 -8.15
N THR A 301 14.85 3.56 -9.21
CA THR A 301 14.41 2.22 -9.60
C THR A 301 14.65 1.22 -8.48
N LEU A 302 13.96 0.08 -8.51
CA LEU A 302 14.16 -1.00 -7.55
C LEU A 302 15.64 -1.43 -7.47
N THR A 303 16.30 -1.55 -8.62
CA THR A 303 17.72 -1.93 -8.68
C THR A 303 18.61 -0.92 -7.96
N ASP A 304 18.41 0.36 -8.14
CA ASP A 304 19.24 1.39 -7.51
C ASP A 304 18.95 1.52 -6.01
N PHE A 305 17.69 1.38 -5.61
CA PHE A 305 17.32 1.27 -4.20
C PHE A 305 18.04 0.09 -3.52
N LEU A 306 18.00 -1.10 -4.13
CA LEU A 306 18.65 -2.29 -3.58
C LEU A 306 20.18 -2.12 -3.47
N LYS A 307 20.84 -1.47 -4.44
CA LYS A 307 22.27 -1.16 -4.34
C LYS A 307 22.59 -0.27 -3.14
N GLU A 308 21.73 0.70 -2.82
CA GLU A 308 21.92 1.56 -1.67
C GLU A 308 21.65 0.86 -0.35
N GLU A 309 20.56 0.09 -0.25
CA GLU A 309 20.27 -0.68 0.96
C GLU A 309 21.41 -1.67 1.29
N VAL A 310 21.96 -2.34 0.27
CA VAL A 310 23.11 -3.24 0.47
C VAL A 310 24.37 -2.49 0.90
N LYS A 311 24.59 -1.24 0.44
CA LYS A 311 25.73 -0.42 0.91
C LYS A 311 25.64 -0.07 2.40
N LYS A 312 24.43 0.16 2.92
CA LYS A 312 24.21 0.45 4.36
C LYS A 312 24.49 -0.75 5.27
N LEU A 313 24.62 -1.96 4.71
CA LEU A 313 24.89 -3.20 5.45
C LEU A 313 26.39 -3.49 5.62
N LYS A 314 27.25 -2.72 4.97
CA LYS A 314 28.71 -2.81 5.05
C LYS A 314 29.23 -1.92 6.16
#